data_e13f9907e01e9de1a9551aa6b4dab591
#
_entry.id   e13f9907e01e9de1a9551aa6b4dab591
#
_cell.length_a   1.000
_cell.length_b   1.000
_cell.length_c   1.000
_cell.angle_alpha   90.00
_cell.angle_beta   90.00
_cell.angle_gamma   90.00
#
_symmetry.space_group_name_H-M   'P 1'
#
loop_
_entity.id
_entity.type
_entity.pdbx_description
1 polymer ?
#
loop_
_entity_poly.entity_id
_entity_poly.type
_entity_poly.pdbx_seq_one_letter_code
_entity_poly.pdbx_strand_id
1 'polypeptide(L)'
;MSMEEYFAGKYDVAIVGAGHAGVEAALAAARLGAKTCLFTLNLDKIANMPCNPSIGGTAKGHLVREIDALGGEMGKAADKMMIQSRMLNLGKGPAVHSLRAQEDRALYHILMKHTVEQQENLDLKQAEIVEVRSDGKGGVLGVTTHLGAFYEVHNVVICTGTYLKGIIYVGDRKYESGPDASQPAKPLSESLKTLGIKLRRFKTGTPARVAKDSIDYDKLEIQYGDEHIVPFSFETEGPMVNKATCWIGYTNEETHEIIRKNIGRSPLYSCKIEGIGPRYCPSIEDKVMRFPEKIRHQFFVEPMGMHTDEMYLSGMSSSLPEDVQIALYHSVKGLEHVKIMRNAYAIEYDCCDSLDLKPTLEFIKVKGLFGAGQFNGTSGYEEAAAQGLLAGINAARRSQGKDEIVLERSNSYIGTLVDDLVTKGVLDPYRMMTSRSEYRLILRQDNADMRLTPLGHEIGLIGDERYAKFLEKKRLCEEETERLENTTLKMSAELNEMLEAHGTAPLTEGVRASELLRRPQISYSDLAPFDPQRKPLPEAVIEQVEIGIKYEGYIKKQLAQVEQMHRLEEKKIPEDIDYKAIHGLRLEAAEKLDRIRPMNIGQAGRISGVSPADVSVLLIYLQK
;
A
#
# COMPACT_ATOMS: atom_id res chain seq x y z
N MET A 1 26.78 30.02 -16.36
CA MET A 1 27.61 29.05 -17.06
C MET A 1 26.78 27.78 -17.24
N SER A 2 26.48 27.38 -18.48
CA SER A 2 25.92 26.05 -18.74
C SER A 2 27.00 25.04 -18.35
N MET A 3 26.73 24.18 -17.39
CA MET A 3 27.61 23.04 -17.12
C MET A 3 27.69 22.20 -18.40
N GLU A 4 28.91 21.86 -18.83
CA GLU A 4 29.09 20.93 -19.95
C GLU A 4 28.51 19.57 -19.55
N GLU A 5 27.60 19.10 -20.38
CA GLU A 5 27.07 17.76 -20.21
C GLU A 5 28.08 16.71 -20.67
N TYR A 6 28.08 15.57 -19.99
CA TYR A 6 28.93 14.44 -20.38
C TYR A 6 28.13 13.11 -20.29
N PHE A 7 28.50 12.20 -21.15
CA PHE A 7 27.94 10.84 -21.13
C PHE A 7 28.49 10.06 -19.93
N ALA A 8 27.59 9.60 -19.04
CA ALA A 8 27.96 8.96 -17.78
C ALA A 8 27.72 7.45 -17.77
N GLY A 9 26.93 6.91 -18.72
CA GLY A 9 26.69 5.48 -18.80
C GLY A 9 25.36 5.12 -19.45
N LYS A 10 25.11 3.81 -19.52
CA LYS A 10 23.90 3.24 -20.12
C LYS A 10 23.31 2.17 -19.21
N TYR A 11 21.98 2.22 -19.06
CA TYR A 11 21.18 1.28 -18.27
C TYR A 11 19.93 0.86 -19.04
N ASP A 12 19.34 -0.25 -18.64
CA ASP A 12 18.05 -0.73 -19.17
C ASP A 12 16.89 0.00 -18.47
N VAL A 13 17.06 0.22 -17.15
CA VAL A 13 16.05 0.86 -16.29
C VAL A 13 16.71 1.90 -15.37
N ALA A 14 16.13 3.08 -15.27
CA ALA A 14 16.48 4.09 -14.27
C ALA A 14 15.31 4.32 -13.31
N ILE A 15 15.60 4.31 -12.03
CA ILE A 15 14.62 4.59 -10.97
C ILE A 15 14.98 5.93 -10.32
N VAL A 16 14.03 6.86 -10.28
CA VAL A 16 14.21 8.21 -9.74
C VAL A 16 13.51 8.35 -8.41
N GLY A 17 14.29 8.28 -7.32
CA GLY A 17 13.82 8.32 -5.93
C GLY A 17 13.86 6.95 -5.26
N ALA A 18 14.50 6.87 -4.09
CA ALA A 18 14.72 5.64 -3.32
C ALA A 18 13.81 5.53 -2.07
N GLY A 19 12.55 5.99 -2.16
CA GLY A 19 11.50 5.65 -1.20
C GLY A 19 11.02 4.21 -1.40
N HIS A 20 9.97 3.80 -0.70
CA HIS A 20 9.45 2.42 -0.77
C HIS A 20 9.10 2.00 -2.21
N ALA A 21 8.53 2.90 -3.03
CA ALA A 21 8.27 2.61 -4.44
C ALA A 21 9.57 2.38 -5.22
N GLY A 22 10.55 3.27 -5.05
CA GLY A 22 11.80 3.17 -5.81
C GLY A 22 12.64 1.96 -5.45
N VAL A 23 12.67 1.58 -4.17
CA VAL A 23 13.38 0.38 -3.72
C VAL A 23 12.75 -0.89 -4.30
N GLU A 24 11.42 -1.04 -4.21
CA GLU A 24 10.75 -2.20 -4.80
C GLU A 24 10.90 -2.25 -6.33
N ALA A 25 10.80 -1.09 -7.00
CA ALA A 25 11.01 -1.02 -8.45
C ALA A 25 12.44 -1.42 -8.86
N ALA A 26 13.43 -0.92 -8.13
CA ALA A 26 14.84 -1.20 -8.42
C ALA A 26 15.19 -2.67 -8.18
N LEU A 27 14.78 -3.22 -7.03
CA LEU A 27 15.01 -4.63 -6.71
C LEU A 27 14.31 -5.55 -7.72
N ALA A 28 13.05 -5.26 -8.07
CA ALA A 28 12.31 -6.05 -9.06
C ALA A 28 13.00 -6.02 -10.44
N ALA A 29 13.37 -4.84 -10.94
CA ALA A 29 14.00 -4.71 -12.24
C ALA A 29 15.36 -5.43 -12.29
N ALA A 30 16.19 -5.26 -11.27
CA ALA A 30 17.51 -5.90 -11.19
C ALA A 30 17.43 -7.43 -11.04
N ARG A 31 16.50 -7.94 -10.22
CA ARG A 31 16.25 -9.38 -10.03
C ARG A 31 15.76 -10.05 -11.31
N LEU A 32 15.04 -9.32 -12.16
CA LEU A 32 14.67 -9.78 -13.51
C LEU A 32 15.79 -9.67 -14.54
N GLY A 33 16.99 -9.29 -14.13
CA GLY A 33 18.19 -9.24 -14.96
C GLY A 33 18.36 -7.95 -15.76
N ALA A 34 17.56 -6.91 -15.56
CA ALA A 34 17.75 -5.61 -16.17
C ALA A 34 18.90 -4.85 -15.48
N LYS A 35 19.83 -4.27 -16.26
CA LYS A 35 20.85 -3.37 -15.73
C LYS A 35 20.19 -2.09 -15.24
N THR A 36 20.09 -1.93 -13.94
CA THR A 36 19.28 -0.90 -13.28
C THR A 36 20.16 0.12 -12.55
N CYS A 37 19.78 1.40 -12.59
CA CYS A 37 20.35 2.44 -11.74
C CYS A 37 19.28 3.10 -10.88
N LEU A 38 19.48 3.11 -9.55
CA LEU A 38 18.62 3.79 -8.58
C LEU A 38 19.26 5.13 -8.19
N PHE A 39 18.58 6.23 -8.54
CA PHE A 39 19.00 7.58 -8.19
C PHE A 39 18.26 8.07 -6.94
N THR A 40 18.99 8.64 -6.00
CA THR A 40 18.43 9.22 -4.78
C THR A 40 19.10 10.56 -4.45
N LEU A 41 18.35 11.46 -3.82
CA LEU A 41 18.90 12.71 -3.31
C LEU A 41 19.87 12.50 -2.13
N ASN A 42 19.65 11.42 -1.36
CA ASN A 42 20.46 11.13 -0.18
C ASN A 42 20.44 9.62 0.10
N LEU A 43 21.63 9.01 0.16
CA LEU A 43 21.81 7.58 0.46
C LEU A 43 21.33 7.19 1.87
N ASP A 44 21.35 8.13 2.82
CA ASP A 44 20.91 7.91 4.19
C ASP A 44 19.39 8.12 4.39
N LYS A 45 18.63 8.10 3.27
CA LYS A 45 17.17 8.23 3.26
C LYS A 45 16.48 7.16 2.41
N ILE A 46 17.20 6.10 2.03
CA ILE A 46 16.63 4.95 1.31
C ILE A 46 15.55 4.29 2.17
N ALA A 47 14.38 4.02 1.61
CA ALA A 47 13.21 3.47 2.30
C ALA A 47 12.87 4.19 3.62
N ASN A 48 13.12 5.51 3.70
CA ASN A 48 12.85 6.31 4.89
C ASN A 48 11.34 6.32 5.22
N MET A 49 11.03 6.30 6.50
CA MET A 49 9.68 6.43 7.06
C MET A 49 9.50 7.83 7.68
N PRO A 50 9.28 8.89 6.90
CA PRO A 50 9.22 10.25 7.44
C PRO A 50 7.93 10.56 8.21
N CYS A 51 6.90 9.72 8.06
CA CYS A 51 5.66 9.79 8.82
C CYS A 51 5.68 8.76 9.96
N ASN A 52 4.74 7.83 10.01
CA ASN A 52 4.68 6.80 11.05
C ASN A 52 5.73 5.69 10.84
N PRO A 53 6.39 5.21 11.89
CA PRO A 53 7.32 4.10 11.80
C PRO A 53 6.58 2.76 11.86
N SER A 54 5.69 2.52 10.91
CA SER A 54 4.89 1.29 10.86
C SER A 54 4.56 0.86 9.45
N ILE A 55 4.48 -0.45 9.24
CA ILE A 55 4.07 -1.12 8.01
C ILE A 55 2.76 -1.86 8.27
N GLY A 56 1.85 -1.86 7.29
CA GLY A 56 0.56 -2.54 7.39
C GLY A 56 -0.56 -1.68 7.97
N GLY A 57 -1.61 -2.36 8.44
CA GLY A 57 -2.88 -1.75 8.83
C GLY A 57 -4.02 -2.18 7.92
N THR A 58 -5.24 -1.69 8.16
CA THR A 58 -6.44 -2.10 7.41
C THR A 58 -6.25 -1.92 5.90
N ALA A 59 -6.42 -2.99 5.14
CA ALA A 59 -6.13 -3.15 3.71
C ALA A 59 -4.63 -3.05 3.32
N LYS A 60 -3.81 -2.43 4.13
CA LYS A 60 -2.38 -2.27 3.86
C LYS A 60 -1.59 -3.54 4.13
N GLY A 61 -1.95 -4.30 5.18
CA GLY A 61 -1.43 -5.65 5.39
C GLY A 61 -1.68 -6.57 4.19
N HIS A 62 -2.81 -6.41 3.50
CA HIS A 62 -3.10 -7.12 2.25
C HIS A 62 -2.08 -6.77 1.16
N LEU A 63 -1.79 -5.47 0.97
CA LEU A 63 -0.81 -5.03 -0.02
C LEU A 63 0.59 -5.58 0.29
N VAL A 64 1.03 -5.55 1.56
CA VAL A 64 2.35 -6.08 1.94
C VAL A 64 2.46 -7.57 1.66
N ARG A 65 1.43 -8.33 2.01
CA ARG A 65 1.36 -9.77 1.71
C ARG A 65 1.36 -10.07 0.21
N GLU A 66 0.69 -9.24 -0.60
CA GLU A 66 0.69 -9.37 -2.06
C GLU A 66 2.04 -8.97 -2.67
N ILE A 67 2.70 -7.92 -2.15
CA ILE A 67 4.07 -7.55 -2.52
C ILE A 67 5.02 -8.71 -2.26
N ASP A 68 4.95 -9.32 -1.07
CA ASP A 68 5.77 -10.47 -0.72
C ASP A 68 5.45 -11.69 -1.61
N ALA A 69 4.17 -11.98 -1.84
CA ALA A 69 3.74 -13.10 -2.70
C ALA A 69 4.22 -12.99 -4.15
N LEU A 70 4.50 -11.78 -4.63
CA LEU A 70 5.11 -11.53 -5.94
C LEU A 70 6.65 -11.50 -5.91
N GLY A 71 7.29 -11.61 -4.75
CA GLY A 71 8.74 -11.58 -4.60
C GLY A 71 9.34 -10.23 -4.22
N GLY A 72 8.51 -9.27 -3.73
CA GLY A 72 8.97 -7.99 -3.19
C GLY A 72 9.68 -8.12 -1.84
N GLU A 73 10.20 -7.01 -1.33
CA GLU A 73 11.09 -6.98 -0.16
C GLU A 73 10.44 -6.44 1.11
N MET A 74 9.41 -5.58 1.01
CA MET A 74 8.83 -4.86 2.16
C MET A 74 8.39 -5.79 3.29
N GLY A 75 7.75 -6.93 2.98
CA GLY A 75 7.29 -7.89 3.99
C GLY A 75 8.44 -8.52 4.77
N LYS A 76 9.50 -8.92 4.08
CA LYS A 76 10.71 -9.50 4.69
C LYS A 76 11.43 -8.50 5.58
N ALA A 77 11.54 -7.25 5.13
CA ALA A 77 12.18 -6.18 5.90
C ALA A 77 11.36 -5.81 7.14
N ALA A 78 10.03 -5.76 7.01
CA ALA A 78 9.13 -5.51 8.13
C ALA A 78 9.25 -6.59 9.20
N ASP A 79 9.22 -7.87 8.84
CA ASP A 79 9.36 -8.96 9.81
C ASP A 79 10.69 -8.92 10.57
N LYS A 80 11.79 -8.55 9.89
CA LYS A 80 13.12 -8.46 10.50
C LYS A 80 13.27 -7.28 11.46
N MET A 81 12.64 -6.15 11.16
CA MET A 81 12.86 -4.88 11.86
C MET A 81 11.68 -4.47 12.74
N MET A 82 10.64 -5.29 12.84
CA MET A 82 9.52 -5.03 13.74
C MET A 82 9.93 -4.97 15.20
N ILE A 83 9.31 -4.07 15.92
CA ILE A 83 9.41 -3.95 17.37
C ILE A 83 8.09 -4.28 18.07
N GLN A 84 6.95 -4.22 17.37
CA GLN A 84 5.66 -4.68 17.84
C GLN A 84 4.78 -5.08 16.65
N SER A 85 4.05 -6.20 16.78
CA SER A 85 3.08 -6.65 15.77
C SER A 85 1.69 -6.83 16.35
N ARG A 86 0.68 -6.54 15.52
CA ARG A 86 -0.73 -6.75 15.84
C ARG A 86 -1.54 -7.14 14.61
N MET A 87 -2.46 -8.07 14.81
CA MET A 87 -3.52 -8.36 13.86
C MET A 87 -4.73 -7.46 14.16
N LEU A 88 -5.10 -6.61 13.20
CA LEU A 88 -6.24 -5.72 13.32
C LEU A 88 -7.53 -6.39 12.81
N ASN A 89 -8.67 -5.95 13.35
CA ASN A 89 -10.02 -6.38 12.94
C ASN A 89 -10.35 -7.86 13.22
N LEU A 90 -9.71 -8.53 14.17
CA LEU A 90 -9.97 -9.94 14.51
C LEU A 90 -11.47 -10.22 14.75
N GLY A 91 -12.22 -9.30 15.37
CA GLY A 91 -13.65 -9.44 15.60
C GLY A 91 -14.55 -9.25 14.36
N LYS A 92 -13.97 -8.99 13.16
CA LYS A 92 -14.75 -8.69 11.93
C LYS A 92 -14.69 -9.77 10.85
N GLY A 93 -13.98 -10.86 11.12
CA GLY A 93 -13.80 -11.97 10.20
C GLY A 93 -12.62 -11.80 9.21
N PRO A 94 -12.22 -12.90 8.53
CA PRO A 94 -10.93 -13.02 7.82
C PRO A 94 -10.81 -12.08 6.61
N ALA A 95 -11.90 -11.66 6.01
CA ALA A 95 -11.91 -10.75 4.86
C ALA A 95 -11.29 -9.37 5.14
N VAL A 96 -11.13 -8.99 6.40
CA VAL A 96 -10.60 -7.68 6.83
C VAL A 96 -9.54 -7.78 7.92
N HIS A 97 -9.12 -8.99 8.30
CA HIS A 97 -7.93 -9.18 9.15
C HIS A 97 -6.76 -8.50 8.48
N SER A 98 -5.99 -7.73 9.22
CA SER A 98 -4.92 -6.92 8.65
C SER A 98 -3.75 -6.81 9.60
N LEU A 99 -2.60 -7.29 9.18
CA LEU A 99 -1.36 -7.16 9.92
C LEU A 99 -0.91 -5.70 10.00
N ARG A 100 -0.37 -5.32 11.15
CA ARG A 100 0.32 -4.04 11.37
C ARG A 100 1.52 -4.27 12.28
N ALA A 101 2.70 -3.89 11.80
CA ALA A 101 3.91 -3.88 12.59
C ALA A 101 4.40 -2.47 12.83
N GLN A 102 4.85 -2.21 14.04
CA GLN A 102 5.65 -1.06 14.41
C GLN A 102 7.10 -1.41 14.14
N GLU A 103 7.82 -0.50 13.47
CA GLU A 103 9.17 -0.75 12.98
C GLU A 103 10.22 0.03 13.77
N ASP A 104 11.42 -0.53 13.90
CA ASP A 104 12.62 0.28 14.16
C ASP A 104 12.98 1.04 12.87
N ARG A 105 12.62 2.32 12.83
CA ARG A 105 12.79 3.17 11.64
C ARG A 105 14.23 3.21 11.15
N ALA A 106 15.19 3.31 12.07
CA ALA A 106 16.60 3.44 11.72
C ALA A 106 17.16 2.13 11.18
N LEU A 107 16.86 1.01 11.86
CA LEU A 107 17.33 -0.30 11.44
C LEU A 107 16.64 -0.76 10.15
N TYR A 108 15.36 -0.43 9.93
CA TYR A 108 14.66 -0.69 8.67
C TYR A 108 15.36 0.00 7.49
N HIS A 109 15.70 1.29 7.63
CA HIS A 109 16.46 2.03 6.62
C HIS A 109 17.82 1.36 6.34
N ILE A 110 18.58 1.01 7.39
CA ILE A 110 19.90 0.37 7.25
C ILE A 110 19.77 -0.96 6.50
N LEU A 111 18.80 -1.79 6.88
CA LEU A 111 18.55 -3.06 6.22
C LEU A 111 18.21 -2.87 4.73
N MET A 112 17.27 -1.97 4.42
CA MET A 112 16.83 -1.74 3.03
C MET A 112 17.94 -1.12 2.17
N LYS A 113 18.76 -0.21 2.73
CA LYS A 113 19.94 0.32 2.06
C LYS A 113 20.92 -0.79 1.72
N HIS A 114 21.24 -1.64 2.69
CA HIS A 114 22.14 -2.77 2.48
C HIS A 114 21.60 -3.77 1.45
N THR A 115 20.31 -4.07 1.49
CA THR A 115 19.65 -4.93 0.49
C THR A 115 19.82 -4.39 -0.94
N VAL A 116 19.65 -3.07 -1.12
CA VAL A 116 19.85 -2.41 -2.42
C VAL A 116 21.32 -2.45 -2.85
N GLU A 117 22.25 -2.19 -1.93
CA GLU A 117 23.70 -2.18 -2.19
C GLU A 117 24.25 -3.57 -2.57
N GLN A 118 23.65 -4.65 -2.07
CA GLN A 118 24.06 -6.04 -2.34
C GLN A 118 23.37 -6.64 -3.58
N GLN A 119 22.38 -5.95 -4.14
CA GLN A 119 21.61 -6.49 -5.25
C GLN A 119 22.45 -6.47 -6.55
N GLU A 120 22.64 -7.63 -7.14
CA GLU A 120 23.24 -7.74 -8.48
C GLU A 120 22.44 -6.99 -9.54
N ASN A 121 23.09 -6.51 -10.60
CA ASN A 121 22.52 -5.70 -11.67
C ASN A 121 21.92 -4.35 -11.22
N LEU A 122 22.22 -3.88 -10.01
CA LEU A 122 21.72 -2.64 -9.46
C LEU A 122 22.84 -1.71 -9.02
N ASP A 123 22.97 -0.56 -9.71
CA ASP A 123 23.84 0.52 -9.30
C ASP A 123 23.06 1.55 -8.50
N LEU A 124 23.61 1.98 -7.36
CA LEU A 124 23.03 3.00 -6.50
C LEU A 124 23.80 4.31 -6.64
N LYS A 125 23.09 5.42 -6.94
CA LYS A 125 23.71 6.72 -7.19
C LYS A 125 23.04 7.83 -6.41
N GLN A 126 23.83 8.56 -5.59
CA GLN A 126 23.36 9.83 -5.03
C GLN A 126 23.47 10.92 -6.09
N ALA A 127 22.34 11.33 -6.64
CA ALA A 127 22.23 12.41 -7.59
C ALA A 127 20.79 12.93 -7.67
N GLU A 128 20.61 14.21 -7.90
CA GLU A 128 19.33 14.78 -8.30
C GLU A 128 19.16 14.64 -9.80
N ILE A 129 18.10 13.97 -10.24
CA ILE A 129 17.68 13.97 -11.64
C ILE A 129 16.88 15.25 -11.90
N VAL A 130 17.35 16.04 -12.84
CA VAL A 130 16.76 17.33 -13.20
C VAL A 130 15.96 17.27 -14.49
N GLU A 131 16.24 16.28 -15.35
CA GLU A 131 15.62 16.16 -16.66
C GLU A 131 15.40 14.70 -17.05
N VAL A 132 14.24 14.41 -17.64
CA VAL A 132 13.96 13.21 -18.43
C VAL A 132 13.91 13.66 -19.89
N ARG A 133 14.78 13.11 -20.73
CA ARG A 133 14.88 13.47 -22.15
C ARG A 133 14.02 12.61 -23.03
N SER A 134 13.38 13.25 -23.97
CA SER A 134 12.65 12.56 -25.04
C SER A 134 13.59 12.18 -26.19
N ASP A 135 13.27 11.06 -26.84
CA ASP A 135 13.90 10.63 -28.10
C ASP A 135 13.39 11.39 -29.33
N GLY A 136 12.45 12.35 -29.13
CA GLY A 136 11.79 13.09 -30.20
C GLY A 136 10.74 12.28 -30.99
N LYS A 137 10.53 11.01 -30.63
CA LYS A 137 9.56 10.07 -31.25
C LYS A 137 8.48 9.61 -30.26
N GLY A 138 8.38 10.29 -29.13
CA GLY A 138 7.40 9.98 -28.07
C GLY A 138 7.89 8.97 -27.02
N GLY A 139 9.17 8.65 -27.00
CA GLY A 139 9.81 7.80 -26.00
C GLY A 139 10.84 8.51 -25.15
N VAL A 140 11.35 7.81 -24.14
CA VAL A 140 12.47 8.27 -23.29
C VAL A 140 13.80 7.95 -23.98
N LEU A 141 14.72 8.91 -23.97
CA LEU A 141 16.12 8.78 -24.39
C LEU A 141 17.08 8.60 -23.22
N GLY A 142 16.82 9.26 -22.10
CA GLY A 142 17.71 9.23 -20.95
C GLY A 142 17.32 10.20 -19.84
N VAL A 143 18.18 10.25 -18.83
CA VAL A 143 18.06 11.18 -17.69
C VAL A 143 19.33 11.98 -17.50
N THR A 144 19.18 13.24 -17.08
CA THR A 144 20.29 14.13 -16.77
C THR A 144 20.28 14.50 -15.29
N THR A 145 21.46 14.45 -14.66
CA THR A 145 21.64 14.89 -13.27
C THR A 145 21.93 16.40 -13.19
N HIS A 146 21.74 16.97 -12.01
CA HIS A 146 22.04 18.38 -11.73
C HIS A 146 23.54 18.75 -11.94
N LEU A 147 24.46 17.77 -11.98
CA LEU A 147 25.88 17.96 -12.27
C LEU A 147 26.24 17.74 -13.76
N GLY A 148 25.24 17.59 -14.64
CA GLY A 148 25.44 17.45 -16.09
C GLY A 148 25.76 16.03 -16.55
N ALA A 149 25.69 15.01 -15.69
CA ALA A 149 25.85 13.63 -16.10
C ALA A 149 24.60 13.14 -16.85
N PHE A 150 24.74 12.74 -18.11
CA PHE A 150 23.71 12.14 -18.91
C PHE A 150 23.83 10.61 -18.90
N TYR A 151 22.73 9.93 -18.57
CA TYR A 151 22.61 8.48 -18.63
C TYR A 151 21.62 8.10 -19.72
N GLU A 152 22.07 7.31 -20.68
CA GLU A 152 21.19 6.73 -21.71
C GLU A 152 20.36 5.63 -21.09
N VAL A 153 19.03 5.77 -21.17
CA VAL A 153 18.08 4.79 -20.65
C VAL A 153 16.72 4.98 -21.31
N HIS A 154 16.06 3.89 -21.68
CA HIS A 154 14.77 3.94 -22.37
C HIS A 154 13.56 3.60 -21.49
N ASN A 155 13.80 3.21 -20.24
CA ASN A 155 12.76 2.92 -19.26
C ASN A 155 13.07 3.64 -17.94
N VAL A 156 12.22 4.58 -17.55
CA VAL A 156 12.40 5.43 -16.36
C VAL A 156 11.18 5.31 -15.46
N VAL A 157 11.38 5.03 -14.17
CA VAL A 157 10.31 4.99 -13.16
C VAL A 157 10.47 6.18 -12.22
N ILE A 158 9.45 7.05 -12.16
CA ILE A 158 9.42 8.23 -11.29
C ILE A 158 8.80 7.87 -9.95
N CYS A 159 9.60 7.94 -8.88
CA CYS A 159 9.26 7.55 -7.50
C CYS A 159 9.56 8.68 -6.51
N THR A 160 9.25 9.93 -6.85
CA THR A 160 9.71 11.13 -6.13
C THR A 160 9.05 11.37 -4.78
N GLY A 161 8.00 10.63 -4.42
CA GLY A 161 7.33 10.74 -3.12
C GLY A 161 6.83 12.17 -2.83
N THR A 162 7.19 12.72 -1.67
CA THR A 162 6.84 14.09 -1.26
C THR A 162 7.96 15.10 -1.52
N TYR A 163 9.01 14.72 -2.28
CA TYR A 163 10.17 15.58 -2.52
C TYR A 163 10.01 16.49 -3.74
N LEU A 164 9.12 16.15 -4.69
CA LEU A 164 8.94 16.91 -5.93
C LEU A 164 8.26 18.24 -5.64
N LYS A 165 9.04 19.35 -5.76
CA LYS A 165 8.64 20.70 -5.33
C LYS A 165 8.08 20.74 -3.90
N GLY A 166 8.71 19.99 -2.97
CA GLY A 166 8.30 19.91 -1.58
C GLY A 166 8.34 21.27 -0.88
N ILE A 167 7.24 21.64 -0.20
CA ILE A 167 7.13 22.85 0.62
C ILE A 167 6.55 22.45 1.98
N ILE A 168 7.27 22.76 3.05
CA ILE A 168 6.84 22.53 4.43
C ILE A 168 6.15 23.77 4.99
N TYR A 169 5.09 23.55 5.76
CA TYR A 169 4.30 24.56 6.45
C TYR A 169 4.21 24.25 7.95
N VAL A 170 4.55 25.25 8.77
CA VAL A 170 4.33 25.26 10.22
C VAL A 170 3.76 26.64 10.58
N GLY A 171 2.46 26.73 10.81
CA GLY A 171 1.76 28.00 10.97
C GLY A 171 1.99 28.94 9.79
N ASP A 172 2.46 30.15 10.08
CA ASP A 172 2.74 31.18 9.07
C ASP A 172 4.07 30.96 8.31
N ARG A 173 4.89 30.04 8.76
CA ARG A 173 6.19 29.77 8.14
C ARG A 173 6.03 28.74 7.03
N LYS A 174 6.62 29.03 5.88
CA LYS A 174 6.77 28.08 4.77
C LYS A 174 8.20 28.12 4.27
N TYR A 175 8.72 26.96 3.91
CA TYR A 175 10.06 26.84 3.34
C TYR A 175 10.13 25.61 2.43
N GLU A 176 10.95 25.71 1.41
CA GLU A 176 11.19 24.64 0.47
C GLU A 176 12.03 23.56 1.10
N SER A 177 11.46 22.37 1.25
CA SER A 177 12.13 21.20 1.83
C SER A 177 11.35 19.94 1.50
N GLY A 178 12.05 18.83 1.43
CA GLY A 178 11.48 17.50 1.60
C GLY A 178 11.35 17.13 3.10
N PRO A 179 10.84 15.94 3.42
CA PRO A 179 10.78 15.44 4.79
C PRO A 179 12.14 15.40 5.47
N ASP A 180 12.17 15.51 6.79
CA ASP A 180 13.39 15.43 7.62
C ASP A 180 14.51 16.40 7.16
N ALA A 181 14.15 17.63 6.80
CA ALA A 181 15.04 18.69 6.33
C ALA A 181 15.87 18.33 5.07
N SER A 182 15.35 17.45 4.22
CA SER A 182 15.99 17.09 2.96
C SER A 182 15.74 18.14 1.87
N GLN A 183 16.62 18.21 0.88
CA GLN A 183 16.42 19.09 -0.27
C GLN A 183 15.22 18.65 -1.12
N PRO A 184 14.40 19.58 -1.64
CA PRO A 184 13.33 19.25 -2.58
C PRO A 184 13.89 19.16 -4.01
N ALA A 185 13.35 18.24 -4.82
CA ALA A 185 13.63 18.18 -6.25
C ALA A 185 12.72 19.17 -7.00
N LYS A 186 13.29 20.17 -7.67
CA LYS A 186 12.50 21.21 -8.36
C LYS A 186 12.54 21.12 -9.88
N PRO A 187 13.71 21.01 -10.52
CA PRO A 187 13.80 21.09 -11.99
C PRO A 187 13.05 19.97 -12.69
N LEU A 188 12.99 18.79 -12.08
CA LEU A 188 12.31 17.63 -12.65
C LEU A 188 10.81 17.88 -12.93
N SER A 189 10.13 18.71 -12.12
CA SER A 189 8.72 19.07 -12.37
C SER A 189 8.55 19.77 -13.71
N GLU A 190 9.43 20.69 -14.04
CA GLU A 190 9.36 21.41 -15.31
C GLU A 190 9.71 20.49 -16.49
N SER A 191 10.71 19.63 -16.34
CA SER A 191 11.03 18.60 -17.33
C SER A 191 9.84 17.69 -17.62
N LEU A 192 9.14 17.20 -16.59
CA LEU A 192 7.95 16.36 -16.77
C LEU A 192 6.81 17.11 -17.49
N LYS A 193 6.61 18.39 -17.20
CA LYS A 193 5.62 19.22 -17.91
C LYS A 193 5.97 19.39 -19.41
N THR A 194 7.25 19.54 -19.77
CA THR A 194 7.67 19.61 -21.18
C THR A 194 7.38 18.32 -21.94
N LEU A 195 7.35 17.18 -21.26
CA LEU A 195 6.91 15.89 -21.81
C LEU A 195 5.37 15.74 -21.89
N GLY A 196 4.62 16.76 -21.50
CA GLY A 196 3.17 16.78 -21.52
C GLY A 196 2.50 16.07 -20.33
N ILE A 197 3.27 15.79 -19.26
CA ILE A 197 2.73 15.21 -18.02
C ILE A 197 2.02 16.31 -17.22
N LYS A 198 0.77 16.08 -16.88
CA LYS A 198 -0.01 16.99 -16.03
C LYS A 198 0.34 16.78 -14.58
N LEU A 199 0.76 17.85 -13.90
CA LEU A 199 1.06 17.84 -12.49
C LEU A 199 -0.05 18.53 -11.67
N ARG A 200 -0.27 18.01 -10.46
CA ARG A 200 -1.20 18.53 -9.44
C ARG A 200 -0.46 18.72 -8.12
N ARG A 201 -1.04 19.52 -7.22
CA ARG A 201 -0.53 19.67 -5.86
C ARG A 201 -1.33 18.85 -4.89
N PHE A 202 -0.65 17.96 -4.13
CA PHE A 202 -1.23 17.30 -2.96
C PHE A 202 -0.48 17.70 -1.70
N LYS A 203 -1.12 17.51 -0.55
CA LYS A 203 -0.47 17.71 0.75
C LYS A 203 -0.60 16.46 1.61
N THR A 204 0.35 16.28 2.50
CA THR A 204 0.23 15.37 3.64
C THR A 204 0.76 16.06 4.88
N GLY A 205 0.77 15.38 6.03
CA GLY A 205 1.28 15.93 7.27
C GLY A 205 1.83 14.86 8.17
N THR A 206 2.59 15.28 9.17
CA THR A 206 3.14 14.41 10.21
C THR A 206 2.95 15.05 11.58
N PRO A 207 2.74 14.28 12.66
CA PRO A 207 2.73 14.81 14.02
C PRO A 207 4.12 15.10 14.55
N ALA A 208 4.17 15.72 15.71
CA ALA A 208 5.42 15.96 16.42
C ALA A 208 6.09 14.63 16.85
N ARG A 209 7.41 14.71 17.04
CA ARG A 209 8.19 13.72 17.79
C ARG A 209 8.56 14.33 19.11
N VAL A 210 8.43 13.55 20.18
CA VAL A 210 8.62 14.01 21.54
C VAL A 210 9.61 13.11 22.28
N ALA A 211 10.25 13.64 23.31
CA ALA A 211 11.22 12.91 24.10
C ALA A 211 10.53 11.90 25.02
N LYS A 212 10.98 10.66 25.01
CA LYS A 212 10.46 9.53 25.77
C LYS A 212 10.39 9.80 27.27
N ASP A 213 11.44 10.42 27.83
CA ASP A 213 11.58 10.73 29.25
C ASP A 213 10.62 11.84 29.74
N SER A 214 9.97 12.54 28.84
CA SER A 214 9.06 13.65 29.15
C SER A 214 7.57 13.26 29.12
N ILE A 215 7.27 11.98 28.92
CA ILE A 215 5.91 11.44 28.88
C ILE A 215 5.56 10.79 30.22
N ASP A 216 4.38 11.10 30.74
CA ASP A 216 3.80 10.45 31.93
C ASP A 216 2.95 9.24 31.48
N TYR A 217 3.60 8.10 31.38
CA TYR A 217 3.00 6.85 30.89
C TYR A 217 1.91 6.31 31.82
N ASP A 218 1.94 6.63 33.11
CA ASP A 218 0.93 6.15 34.07
C ASP A 218 -0.47 6.72 33.78
N LYS A 219 -0.54 7.80 32.99
CA LYS A 219 -1.80 8.44 32.53
C LYS A 219 -2.28 7.93 31.17
N LEU A 220 -1.57 7.02 30.55
CA LEU A 220 -1.85 6.47 29.23
C LEU A 220 -2.24 4.99 29.31
N GLU A 221 -3.05 4.53 28.35
CA GLU A 221 -3.42 3.11 28.27
C GLU A 221 -2.34 2.33 27.51
N ILE A 222 -1.80 1.25 28.09
CA ILE A 222 -0.80 0.41 27.42
C ILE A 222 -1.47 -0.38 26.31
N GLN A 223 -0.82 -0.42 25.14
CA GLN A 223 -1.21 -1.24 24.01
C GLN A 223 -0.10 -2.26 23.72
N TYR A 224 -0.33 -3.49 24.14
CA TYR A 224 0.57 -4.62 23.86
C TYR A 224 0.45 -5.10 22.41
N GLY A 225 1.52 -5.71 21.90
CA GLY A 225 1.48 -6.52 20.68
C GLY A 225 0.77 -7.85 20.93
N ASP A 226 0.48 -8.57 19.85
CA ASP A 226 -0.14 -9.89 19.95
C ASP A 226 0.87 -10.91 20.48
N GLU A 227 0.43 -11.86 21.31
CA GLU A 227 1.27 -12.94 21.82
C GLU A 227 1.71 -13.88 20.70
N HIS A 228 0.77 -14.20 19.82
CA HIS A 228 1.02 -14.97 18.60
C HIS A 228 1.20 -14.02 17.42
N ILE A 229 2.43 -13.95 16.91
CA ILE A 229 2.79 -13.04 15.82
C ILE A 229 2.74 -13.79 14.49
N VAL A 230 1.91 -13.29 13.59
CA VAL A 230 1.87 -13.73 12.20
C VAL A 230 2.82 -12.86 11.37
N PRO A 231 3.80 -13.43 10.63
CA PRO A 231 4.71 -12.64 9.80
C PRO A 231 4.03 -12.06 8.57
N PHE A 232 4.58 -11.00 7.99
CA PHE A 232 4.17 -10.51 6.68
C PHE A 232 4.67 -11.40 5.54
N SER A 233 5.91 -11.82 5.59
CA SER A 233 6.49 -12.65 4.55
C SER A 233 6.12 -14.12 4.71
N PHE A 234 5.80 -14.77 3.61
CA PHE A 234 5.60 -16.22 3.55
C PHE A 234 6.92 -17.02 3.66
N GLU A 235 8.07 -16.33 3.68
CA GLU A 235 9.39 -16.92 3.86
C GLU A 235 9.93 -16.79 5.29
N THR A 236 9.28 -15.97 6.13
CA THR A 236 9.74 -15.77 7.51
C THR A 236 9.46 -17.00 8.33
N GLU A 237 10.53 -17.61 8.84
CA GLU A 237 10.50 -18.81 9.68
C GLU A 237 10.99 -18.48 11.10
N GLY A 238 10.51 -19.21 12.09
CA GLY A 238 10.93 -19.10 13.49
C GLY A 238 10.10 -18.10 14.32
N PRO A 239 10.37 -18.06 15.63
CA PRO A 239 9.59 -17.24 16.55
C PRO A 239 9.92 -15.74 16.38
N MET A 240 8.88 -14.94 16.31
CA MET A 240 8.96 -13.47 16.36
C MET A 240 8.57 -12.98 17.76
N VAL A 241 9.17 -11.90 18.22
CA VAL A 241 8.95 -11.37 19.57
C VAL A 241 8.71 -9.86 19.54
N ASN A 242 7.68 -9.41 20.26
CA ASN A 242 7.46 -7.99 20.52
C ASN A 242 8.57 -7.46 21.46
N LYS A 243 9.25 -6.40 21.03
CA LYS A 243 10.37 -5.78 21.75
C LYS A 243 9.97 -4.48 22.45
N ALA A 244 8.82 -3.90 22.04
CA ALA A 244 8.33 -2.63 22.54
C ALA A 244 6.81 -2.67 22.72
N THR A 245 6.29 -1.68 23.46
CA THR A 245 4.86 -1.41 23.58
C THR A 245 4.54 -0.05 22.99
N CYS A 246 3.27 0.17 22.64
CA CYS A 246 2.70 1.48 22.33
C CYS A 246 1.73 1.89 23.43
N TRP A 247 1.30 3.15 23.42
CA TRP A 247 0.33 3.66 24.37
C TRP A 247 -0.76 4.40 23.66
N ILE A 248 -1.93 4.44 24.26
CA ILE A 248 -3.10 5.15 23.78
C ILE A 248 -3.39 6.33 24.70
N GLY A 249 -3.58 7.48 24.11
CA GLY A 249 -4.03 8.69 24.79
C GLY A 249 -5.22 9.34 24.09
N TYR A 250 -5.80 10.33 24.72
CA TYR A 250 -6.97 11.04 24.21
C TYR A 250 -6.80 12.55 24.37
N THR A 251 -7.20 13.29 23.35
CA THR A 251 -7.41 14.74 23.48
C THR A 251 -8.57 15.03 24.43
N ASN A 252 -8.74 16.27 24.83
CA ASN A 252 -9.81 16.72 25.71
C ASN A 252 -10.39 18.05 25.20
N GLU A 253 -11.38 18.59 25.90
CA GLU A 253 -12.05 19.83 25.50
C GLU A 253 -11.09 21.04 25.50
N GLU A 254 -10.17 21.13 26.48
CA GLU A 254 -9.14 22.18 26.53
C GLU A 254 -8.25 22.14 25.27
N THR A 255 -7.82 20.92 24.86
CA THR A 255 -7.08 20.71 23.63
C THR A 255 -7.87 21.22 22.41
N HIS A 256 -9.18 20.90 22.35
CA HIS A 256 -10.04 21.32 21.25
C HIS A 256 -10.27 22.85 21.24
N GLU A 257 -10.39 23.49 22.41
CA GLU A 257 -10.50 24.95 22.49
C GLU A 257 -9.22 25.65 22.01
N ILE A 258 -8.04 25.16 22.38
CA ILE A 258 -6.76 25.69 21.88
C ILE A 258 -6.74 25.65 20.36
N ILE A 259 -7.15 24.52 19.76
CA ILE A 259 -7.22 24.38 18.30
C ILE A 259 -8.22 25.38 17.71
N ARG A 260 -9.46 25.45 18.22
CA ARG A 260 -10.50 26.35 17.69
C ARG A 260 -10.08 27.82 17.75
N LYS A 261 -9.48 28.26 18.86
CA LYS A 261 -8.98 29.64 19.03
C LYS A 261 -7.86 29.99 18.05
N ASN A 262 -7.08 29.01 17.61
CA ASN A 262 -5.94 29.21 16.71
C ASN A 262 -6.15 28.72 15.27
N ILE A 263 -7.36 28.31 14.90
CA ILE A 263 -7.65 27.71 13.60
C ILE A 263 -7.25 28.63 12.42
N GLY A 264 -7.44 29.94 12.56
CA GLY A 264 -7.04 30.93 11.56
C GLY A 264 -5.53 31.05 11.35
N ARG A 265 -4.71 30.50 12.27
CA ARG A 265 -3.25 30.42 12.13
C ARG A 265 -2.80 29.12 11.45
N SER A 266 -3.71 28.17 11.18
CA SER A 266 -3.40 26.98 10.40
C SER A 266 -3.29 27.32 8.92
N PRO A 267 -2.20 26.96 8.23
CA PRO A 267 -2.04 27.23 6.80
C PRO A 267 -3.10 26.51 5.94
N LEU A 268 -3.70 25.44 6.46
CA LEU A 268 -4.79 24.72 5.81
C LEU A 268 -6.08 25.58 5.79
N TYR A 269 -6.40 26.28 6.88
CA TYR A 269 -7.62 27.08 7.03
C TYR A 269 -7.43 28.54 6.59
N SER A 270 -6.20 29.03 6.52
CA SER A 270 -5.86 30.35 5.99
C SER A 270 -5.60 30.38 4.47
N CYS A 271 -5.95 29.30 3.74
CA CYS A 271 -5.78 29.16 2.28
C CYS A 271 -4.34 29.37 1.76
N LYS A 272 -3.33 29.07 2.60
CA LYS A 272 -1.91 29.15 2.20
C LYS A 272 -1.42 27.88 1.52
N ILE A 273 -2.09 26.75 1.76
CA ILE A 273 -1.85 25.46 1.12
C ILE A 273 -2.84 25.33 -0.04
N GLU A 274 -2.32 25.10 -1.24
CA GLU A 274 -3.11 24.83 -2.45
C GLU A 274 -3.45 23.34 -2.58
N GLY A 275 -2.57 22.48 -2.07
CA GLY A 275 -2.67 21.03 -2.18
C GLY A 275 -3.80 20.43 -1.35
N ILE A 276 -4.53 19.50 -1.94
CA ILE A 276 -5.59 18.75 -1.27
C ILE A 276 -4.96 17.66 -0.37
N GLY A 277 -5.45 17.55 0.86
CA GLY A 277 -4.97 16.59 1.85
C GLY A 277 -5.71 15.24 1.82
N PRO A 278 -5.11 14.19 2.39
CA PRO A 278 -5.71 12.86 2.40
C PRO A 278 -6.95 12.81 3.30
N ARG A 279 -8.04 12.27 2.79
CA ARG A 279 -9.33 12.14 3.50
C ARG A 279 -9.23 11.27 4.77
N TYR A 280 -8.39 10.24 4.75
CA TYR A 280 -8.27 9.23 5.81
C TYR A 280 -7.09 9.44 6.77
N CYS A 281 -6.37 10.54 6.64
CA CYS A 281 -5.36 10.99 7.59
C CYS A 281 -5.52 12.50 7.83
N PRO A 282 -6.67 12.92 8.39
CA PRO A 282 -6.89 14.33 8.69
C PRO A 282 -5.94 14.77 9.80
N SER A 283 -5.54 16.03 9.78
CA SER A 283 -4.84 16.65 10.88
C SER A 283 -5.74 16.71 12.13
N ILE A 284 -5.16 16.96 13.30
CA ILE A 284 -5.95 17.05 14.52
C ILE A 284 -6.91 18.25 14.46
N GLU A 285 -6.50 19.36 13.85
CA GLU A 285 -7.37 20.49 13.61
C GLU A 285 -8.54 20.14 12.68
N ASP A 286 -8.32 19.33 11.65
CA ASP A 286 -9.40 18.82 10.79
C ASP A 286 -10.39 17.93 11.56
N LYS A 287 -9.89 17.06 12.45
CA LYS A 287 -10.76 16.20 13.27
C LYS A 287 -11.65 17.02 14.18
N VAL A 288 -11.08 18.00 14.87
CA VAL A 288 -11.81 18.86 15.81
C VAL A 288 -12.86 19.72 15.08
N MET A 289 -12.53 20.24 13.90
CA MET A 289 -13.45 21.09 13.14
C MET A 289 -14.55 20.30 12.42
N ARG A 290 -14.24 19.09 11.92
CA ARG A 290 -15.22 18.25 11.19
C ARG A 290 -16.14 17.45 12.11
N PHE A 291 -15.71 17.18 13.33
CA PHE A 291 -16.45 16.39 14.32
C PHE A 291 -16.55 17.15 15.65
N PRO A 292 -17.21 18.33 15.64
CA PRO A 292 -17.28 19.21 16.81
C PRO A 292 -18.05 18.59 18.01
N GLU A 293 -18.87 17.58 17.74
CA GLU A 293 -19.61 16.80 18.76
C GLU A 293 -18.73 15.80 19.52
N LYS A 294 -17.55 15.50 19.01
CA LYS A 294 -16.60 14.58 19.68
C LYS A 294 -15.87 15.31 20.79
N ILE A 295 -16.03 14.84 22.02
CA ILE A 295 -15.37 15.41 23.21
C ILE A 295 -13.88 15.02 23.31
N ARG A 296 -13.46 13.98 22.57
CA ARG A 296 -12.07 13.49 22.53
C ARG A 296 -11.77 12.78 21.23
N HIS A 297 -10.50 12.82 20.82
CA HIS A 297 -9.92 12.03 19.74
C HIS A 297 -8.81 11.17 20.27
N GLN A 298 -8.77 9.93 19.86
CA GLN A 298 -7.70 8.97 20.20
C GLN A 298 -6.43 9.30 19.42
N PHE A 299 -5.29 9.14 20.10
CA PHE A 299 -3.96 9.12 19.50
C PHE A 299 -3.13 8.00 20.10
N PHE A 300 -2.01 7.68 19.44
CA PHE A 300 -1.05 6.68 19.91
C PHE A 300 0.30 7.32 20.16
N VAL A 301 0.97 6.84 21.19
CA VAL A 301 2.39 7.13 21.46
C VAL A 301 3.18 5.90 21.03
N GLU A 302 3.97 6.07 19.99
CA GLU A 302 4.64 4.97 19.29
C GLU A 302 6.16 5.18 19.30
N PRO A 303 6.97 4.20 19.71
CA PRO A 303 8.43 4.32 19.66
C PRO A 303 8.91 4.37 18.20
N MET A 304 9.88 5.23 17.91
CA MET A 304 10.49 5.35 16.58
C MET A 304 11.59 4.30 16.32
N GLY A 305 11.98 3.53 17.34
CA GLY A 305 12.99 2.49 17.28
C GLY A 305 13.51 2.15 18.67
N MET A 306 14.39 1.16 18.75
CA MET A 306 14.95 0.66 20.02
C MET A 306 16.15 1.47 20.50
N HIS A 307 16.79 2.23 19.62
CA HIS A 307 18.01 3.00 19.90
C HIS A 307 17.80 4.50 19.79
N THR A 308 16.57 4.98 20.04
CA THR A 308 16.22 6.40 20.05
C THR A 308 15.19 6.68 21.14
N ASP A 309 15.24 7.88 21.69
CA ASP A 309 14.23 8.38 22.64
C ASP A 309 13.12 9.19 21.94
N GLU A 310 13.09 9.19 20.60
CA GLU A 310 11.99 9.80 19.85
C GLU A 310 10.72 8.95 19.94
N MET A 311 9.61 9.57 20.39
CA MET A 311 8.28 8.98 20.38
C MET A 311 7.38 9.73 19.38
N TYR A 312 6.65 8.98 18.57
CA TYR A 312 5.74 9.48 17.53
C TYR A 312 4.31 9.58 18.07
N LEU A 313 3.67 10.75 17.90
CA LEU A 313 2.30 10.99 18.37
C LEU A 313 1.28 10.72 17.25
N SER A 314 1.07 9.46 16.91
CA SER A 314 0.19 9.03 15.81
C SER A 314 -1.24 9.50 16.01
N GLY A 315 -1.79 10.19 15.01
CA GLY A 315 -3.13 10.78 15.09
C GLY A 315 -3.19 12.24 15.50
N MET A 316 -2.05 12.85 15.86
CA MET A 316 -1.89 14.26 16.26
C MET A 316 -1.16 15.09 15.20
N SER A 317 -1.24 14.69 13.92
CA SER A 317 -0.70 15.48 12.81
C SER A 317 -1.28 16.89 12.80
N SER A 318 -0.43 17.90 12.65
CA SER A 318 -0.84 19.31 12.69
C SER A 318 0.03 20.17 11.80
N SER A 319 -0.51 21.30 11.36
CA SER A 319 0.24 22.37 10.71
C SER A 319 0.19 23.69 11.49
N LEU A 320 -0.36 23.68 12.70
CA LEU A 320 -0.41 24.85 13.58
C LEU A 320 0.99 25.36 13.93
N PRO A 321 1.14 26.65 14.30
CA PRO A 321 2.43 27.20 14.73
C PRO A 321 3.01 26.50 15.96
N GLU A 322 4.32 26.55 16.13
CA GLU A 322 5.04 25.87 17.20
C GLU A 322 4.52 26.21 18.60
N ASP A 323 4.25 27.47 18.89
CA ASP A 323 3.68 27.92 20.18
C ASP A 323 2.33 27.27 20.46
N VAL A 324 1.50 27.09 19.43
CA VAL A 324 0.20 26.42 19.54
C VAL A 324 0.38 24.91 19.70
N GLN A 325 1.36 24.30 19.02
CA GLN A 325 1.66 22.88 19.19
C GLN A 325 2.10 22.57 20.61
N ILE A 326 2.95 23.39 21.22
CA ILE A 326 3.36 23.25 22.63
C ILE A 326 2.14 23.30 23.55
N ALA A 327 1.31 24.33 23.44
CA ALA A 327 0.10 24.47 24.24
C ALA A 327 -0.88 23.30 24.05
N LEU A 328 -1.05 22.87 22.80
CA LEU A 328 -1.89 21.74 22.40
C LEU A 328 -1.45 20.44 23.10
N TYR A 329 -0.16 20.10 23.02
CA TYR A 329 0.34 18.86 23.63
C TYR A 329 0.31 18.94 25.15
N HIS A 330 0.66 20.07 25.75
CA HIS A 330 0.65 20.25 27.22
C HIS A 330 -0.76 20.21 27.83
N SER A 331 -1.83 20.42 27.04
CA SER A 331 -3.21 20.25 27.50
C SER A 331 -3.67 18.78 27.57
N VAL A 332 -2.87 17.83 27.04
CA VAL A 332 -3.22 16.41 26.95
C VAL A 332 -2.68 15.64 28.16
N LYS A 333 -3.54 14.82 28.79
CA LYS A 333 -3.11 13.94 29.90
C LYS A 333 -1.98 13.02 29.47
N GLY A 334 -0.93 13.00 30.27
CA GLY A 334 0.29 12.24 30.00
C GLY A 334 1.33 12.98 29.17
N LEU A 335 0.97 14.15 28.61
CA LEU A 335 1.86 14.99 27.81
C LEU A 335 2.07 16.38 28.39
N GLU A 336 1.65 16.64 29.63
CA GLU A 336 1.64 17.99 30.26
C GLU A 336 3.03 18.64 30.30
N HIS A 337 4.08 17.83 30.32
CA HIS A 337 5.49 18.27 30.38
C HIS A 337 6.33 17.80 29.20
N VAL A 338 5.67 17.38 28.13
CA VAL A 338 6.32 16.78 27.00
C VAL A 338 7.28 17.75 26.29
N LYS A 339 8.47 17.26 25.95
CA LYS A 339 9.47 18.01 25.19
C LYS A 339 9.39 17.64 23.72
N ILE A 340 9.07 18.63 22.89
CA ILE A 340 9.01 18.42 21.43
C ILE A 340 10.44 18.37 20.89
N MET A 341 10.80 17.25 20.24
CA MET A 341 12.08 17.08 19.55
C MET A 341 11.99 17.52 18.08
N ARG A 342 10.84 17.29 17.45
CA ARG A 342 10.54 17.73 16.08
C ARG A 342 9.09 18.21 16.01
N ASN A 343 8.86 19.37 15.43
CA ASN A 343 7.51 19.90 15.26
C ASN A 343 6.69 19.08 14.26
N ALA A 344 5.38 19.06 14.46
CA ALA A 344 4.44 18.66 13.43
C ALA A 344 4.48 19.64 12.26
N TYR A 345 4.24 19.16 11.04
CA TYR A 345 4.18 19.99 9.84
C TYR A 345 3.25 19.41 8.79
N ALA A 346 2.80 20.26 7.88
CA ALA A 346 2.25 19.85 6.60
C ALA A 346 3.31 19.98 5.51
N ILE A 347 3.30 19.06 4.55
CA ILE A 347 4.14 19.13 3.35
C ILE A 347 3.26 19.06 2.12
N GLU A 348 3.51 19.96 1.18
CA GLU A 348 2.88 20.04 -0.13
C GLU A 348 3.87 19.65 -1.20
N TYR A 349 3.43 18.90 -2.22
CA TYR A 349 4.29 18.34 -3.25
C TYR A 349 3.56 18.14 -4.58
N ASP A 350 4.31 18.03 -5.69
CA ASP A 350 3.76 17.72 -7.00
C ASP A 350 3.52 16.21 -7.16
N CYS A 351 2.39 15.86 -7.79
CA CYS A 351 2.06 14.50 -8.25
C CYS A 351 1.45 14.58 -9.65
N CYS A 352 1.44 13.46 -10.40
CA CYS A 352 0.82 13.42 -11.73
C CYS A 352 -0.70 13.23 -11.66
N ASP A 353 -1.38 13.46 -12.78
CA ASP A 353 -2.75 12.98 -12.97
C ASP A 353 -2.70 11.48 -13.30
N SER A 354 -3.18 10.63 -12.40
CA SER A 354 -3.13 9.17 -12.57
C SER A 354 -3.95 8.66 -13.77
N LEU A 355 -4.87 9.47 -14.32
CA LEU A 355 -5.59 9.16 -15.56
C LEU A 355 -4.68 9.23 -16.81
N ASP A 356 -3.48 9.77 -16.70
CA ASP A 356 -2.48 9.75 -17.77
C ASP A 356 -1.64 8.45 -17.78
N LEU A 357 -1.93 7.48 -16.89
CA LEU A 357 -1.25 6.19 -16.76
C LEU A 357 -2.07 5.04 -17.37
N LYS A 358 -1.36 4.05 -17.91
CA LYS A 358 -1.91 2.73 -18.26
C LYS A 358 -2.00 1.83 -17.03
N PRO A 359 -2.73 0.70 -17.08
CA PRO A 359 -2.71 -0.32 -16.01
C PRO A 359 -1.34 -0.91 -15.71
N THR A 360 -0.37 -0.78 -16.60
CA THR A 360 1.04 -1.15 -16.43
C THR A 360 1.86 -0.11 -15.67
N LEU A 361 1.23 1.03 -15.31
CA LEU A 361 1.82 2.24 -14.74
C LEU A 361 2.76 3.02 -15.69
N GLU A 362 2.80 2.67 -16.98
CA GLU A 362 3.43 3.49 -18.02
C GLU A 362 2.55 4.70 -18.35
N PHE A 363 3.16 5.85 -18.64
CA PHE A 363 2.44 7.03 -19.14
C PHE A 363 1.94 6.79 -20.57
N ILE A 364 0.67 7.13 -20.83
CA ILE A 364 0.04 6.97 -22.15
C ILE A 364 0.80 7.76 -23.23
N LYS A 365 1.29 8.96 -22.87
CA LYS A 365 1.92 9.89 -23.82
C LYS A 365 3.41 9.69 -24.03
N VAL A 366 4.10 9.02 -23.11
CA VAL A 366 5.56 8.90 -23.11
C VAL A 366 5.96 7.45 -22.93
N LYS A 367 6.37 6.81 -24.01
CA LYS A 367 6.81 5.41 -24.00
C LYS A 367 8.07 5.23 -23.16
N GLY A 368 8.07 4.23 -22.27
CA GLY A 368 9.16 3.95 -21.36
C GLY A 368 9.20 4.84 -20.12
N LEU A 369 8.26 5.76 -19.93
CA LEU A 369 8.12 6.51 -18.70
C LEU A 369 7.04 5.89 -17.83
N PHE A 370 7.38 5.54 -16.58
CA PHE A 370 6.48 4.96 -15.59
C PHE A 370 6.39 5.86 -14.36
N GLY A 371 5.28 5.77 -13.64
CA GLY A 371 5.11 6.45 -12.34
C GLY A 371 4.80 5.46 -11.24
N ALA A 372 5.24 5.73 -10.00
CA ALA A 372 4.91 4.91 -8.84
C ALA A 372 4.81 5.70 -7.52
N GLY A 373 3.97 5.21 -6.62
CA GLY A 373 3.82 5.73 -5.27
C GLY A 373 3.08 7.07 -5.21
N GLN A 374 3.55 7.96 -4.34
CA GLN A 374 2.90 9.25 -4.13
C GLN A 374 2.90 10.15 -5.37
N PHE A 375 3.84 9.95 -6.27
CA PHE A 375 3.85 10.63 -7.57
C PHE A 375 2.58 10.33 -8.39
N ASN A 376 2.02 9.14 -8.27
CA ASN A 376 0.74 8.76 -8.91
C ASN A 376 -0.50 9.20 -8.10
N GLY A 377 -0.32 9.99 -7.05
CA GLY A 377 -1.43 10.51 -6.23
C GLY A 377 -1.90 9.58 -5.12
N THR A 378 -1.13 8.58 -4.72
CA THR A 378 -1.42 7.74 -3.54
C THR A 378 -0.79 8.31 -2.27
N SER A 379 -1.18 7.79 -1.10
CA SER A 379 -0.60 8.14 0.20
C SER A 379 -0.47 6.90 1.08
N GLY A 380 0.76 6.42 1.27
CA GLY A 380 1.13 5.29 2.11
C GLY A 380 2.33 4.54 1.57
N TYR A 381 3.09 3.92 2.46
CA TYR A 381 4.31 3.19 2.12
C TYR A 381 3.99 1.92 1.31
N GLU A 382 2.91 1.24 1.69
CA GLU A 382 2.46 -0.01 1.10
C GLU A 382 1.88 0.21 -0.30
N GLU A 383 1.10 1.27 -0.49
CA GLU A 383 0.63 1.68 -1.81
C GLU A 383 1.79 2.07 -2.73
N ALA A 384 2.82 2.71 -2.16
CA ALA A 384 4.00 3.09 -2.91
C ALA A 384 4.82 1.86 -3.32
N ALA A 385 5.07 0.94 -2.39
CA ALA A 385 5.80 -0.31 -2.64
C ALA A 385 5.10 -1.18 -3.70
N ALA A 386 3.77 -1.34 -3.60
CA ALA A 386 2.97 -2.11 -4.55
C ALA A 386 3.08 -1.57 -5.98
N GLN A 387 2.97 -0.26 -6.15
CA GLN A 387 3.12 0.39 -7.46
C GLN A 387 4.57 0.32 -7.95
N GLY A 388 5.55 0.51 -7.05
CA GLY A 388 6.96 0.39 -7.37
C GLY A 388 7.32 -0.98 -7.91
N LEU A 389 6.88 -2.04 -7.22
CA LEU A 389 7.06 -3.43 -7.65
C LEU A 389 6.53 -3.65 -9.06
N LEU A 390 5.26 -3.28 -9.32
CA LEU A 390 4.64 -3.46 -10.64
C LEU A 390 5.33 -2.62 -11.74
N ALA A 391 5.66 -1.37 -11.46
CA ALA A 391 6.35 -0.50 -12.42
C ALA A 391 7.76 -1.01 -12.74
N GLY A 392 8.49 -1.49 -11.73
CA GLY A 392 9.82 -2.09 -11.90
C GLY A 392 9.79 -3.36 -12.72
N ILE A 393 8.82 -4.25 -12.46
CA ILE A 393 8.58 -5.46 -13.26
C ILE A 393 8.33 -5.06 -14.73
N ASN A 394 7.43 -4.13 -14.97
CA ASN A 394 7.04 -3.74 -16.33
C ASN A 394 8.15 -3.00 -17.07
N ALA A 395 8.90 -2.14 -16.41
CA ALA A 395 10.08 -1.48 -17.00
C ALA A 395 11.15 -2.50 -17.42
N ALA A 396 11.42 -3.51 -16.59
CA ALA A 396 12.37 -4.59 -16.91
C ALA A 396 11.87 -5.46 -18.07
N ARG A 397 10.61 -5.91 -18.02
CA ARG A 397 10.02 -6.74 -19.10
C ARG A 397 10.02 -6.02 -20.44
N ARG A 398 9.67 -4.72 -20.42
CA ARG A 398 9.74 -3.88 -21.61
C ARG A 398 11.16 -3.76 -22.17
N SER A 399 12.17 -3.57 -21.31
CA SER A 399 13.59 -3.51 -21.77
C SER A 399 14.05 -4.82 -22.42
N GLN A 400 13.43 -5.93 -22.05
CA GLN A 400 13.69 -7.26 -22.58
C GLN A 400 12.81 -7.64 -23.78
N GLY A 401 11.91 -6.74 -24.21
CA GLY A 401 10.95 -7.03 -25.30
C GLY A 401 9.87 -8.05 -24.92
N LYS A 402 9.61 -8.24 -23.63
CA LYS A 402 8.55 -9.13 -23.11
C LYS A 402 7.28 -8.33 -22.87
N ASP A 403 6.13 -9.01 -22.88
CA ASP A 403 4.84 -8.39 -22.58
C ASP A 403 4.79 -7.84 -21.14
N GLU A 404 4.23 -6.66 -20.99
CA GLU A 404 3.97 -6.02 -19.69
C GLU A 404 2.87 -6.77 -18.93
N ILE A 405 2.90 -6.71 -17.60
CA ILE A 405 1.94 -7.38 -16.71
C ILE A 405 0.90 -6.38 -16.24
N VAL A 406 -0.34 -6.82 -16.24
CA VAL A 406 -1.46 -6.12 -15.61
C VAL A 406 -2.03 -7.01 -14.53
N LEU A 407 -2.14 -6.48 -13.30
CA LEU A 407 -2.80 -7.16 -12.19
C LEU A 407 -4.29 -6.77 -12.18
N GLU A 408 -5.14 -7.79 -12.07
CA GLU A 408 -6.59 -7.60 -12.11
C GLU A 408 -7.17 -7.31 -10.72
N ARG A 409 -8.29 -6.58 -10.69
CA ARG A 409 -9.08 -6.32 -9.47
C ARG A 409 -9.60 -7.60 -8.81
N SER A 410 -9.83 -8.63 -9.60
CA SER A 410 -10.37 -9.92 -9.18
C SER A 410 -9.35 -10.79 -8.45
N ASN A 411 -8.05 -10.57 -8.69
CA ASN A 411 -7.01 -11.40 -8.12
C ASN A 411 -6.09 -10.69 -7.12
N SER A 412 -6.15 -9.34 -7.03
CA SER A 412 -5.28 -8.60 -6.12
C SER A 412 -5.81 -7.24 -5.68
N TYR A 413 -5.42 -6.83 -4.46
CA TYR A 413 -5.57 -5.45 -3.99
C TYR A 413 -4.65 -4.49 -4.75
N ILE A 414 -3.48 -4.97 -5.21
CA ILE A 414 -2.58 -4.18 -6.10
C ILE A 414 -3.32 -3.87 -7.40
N GLY A 415 -3.99 -4.85 -8.00
CA GLY A 415 -4.82 -4.65 -9.19
C GLY A 415 -6.00 -3.69 -8.92
N THR A 416 -6.67 -3.82 -7.77
CA THR A 416 -7.72 -2.88 -7.35
C THR A 416 -7.18 -1.45 -7.22
N LEU A 417 -6.00 -1.27 -6.60
CA LEU A 417 -5.32 0.01 -6.44
C LEU A 417 -5.03 0.66 -7.79
N VAL A 418 -4.39 -0.08 -8.68
CA VAL A 418 -3.98 0.43 -10.00
C VAL A 418 -5.19 0.75 -10.87
N ASP A 419 -6.18 -0.15 -10.92
CA ASP A 419 -7.40 0.09 -11.70
C ASP A 419 -8.16 1.33 -11.19
N ASP A 420 -8.28 1.54 -9.88
CA ASP A 420 -8.89 2.76 -9.32
C ASP A 420 -8.13 4.03 -9.76
N LEU A 421 -6.79 3.99 -9.78
CA LEU A 421 -5.96 5.12 -10.20
C LEU A 421 -6.20 5.48 -11.67
N VAL A 422 -6.15 4.50 -12.56
CA VAL A 422 -6.15 4.74 -14.00
C VAL A 422 -7.56 4.88 -14.61
N THR A 423 -8.61 4.43 -13.91
CA THR A 423 -9.99 4.51 -14.41
C THR A 423 -10.82 5.60 -13.72
N LYS A 424 -10.69 5.76 -12.40
CA LYS A 424 -11.44 6.72 -11.60
C LYS A 424 -10.67 8.02 -11.41
N GLY A 425 -9.35 7.96 -11.46
CA GLY A 425 -8.47 9.06 -11.07
C GLY A 425 -8.56 9.37 -9.59
N VAL A 426 -7.81 10.38 -9.14
CA VAL A 426 -7.78 10.79 -7.74
C VAL A 426 -8.00 12.29 -7.61
N LEU A 427 -8.92 12.68 -6.74
CA LEU A 427 -9.18 14.09 -6.39
C LEU A 427 -8.46 14.48 -5.10
N ASP A 428 -8.24 13.53 -4.21
CA ASP A 428 -7.51 13.61 -2.96
C ASP A 428 -6.52 12.43 -2.88
N PRO A 429 -5.45 12.50 -2.08
CA PRO A 429 -4.48 11.41 -1.96
C PRO A 429 -5.14 10.07 -1.66
N TYR A 430 -5.02 9.15 -2.61
CA TYR A 430 -5.65 7.83 -2.53
C TYR A 430 -5.03 6.98 -1.41
N ARG A 431 -5.90 6.28 -0.69
CA ARG A 431 -5.53 5.21 0.24
C ARG A 431 -6.30 3.95 -0.04
N MET A 432 -5.62 2.82 0.03
CA MET A 432 -6.25 1.52 -0.04
C MET A 432 -7.06 1.25 1.21
N MET A 433 -8.29 0.80 1.02
CA MET A 433 -9.24 0.41 2.05
C MET A 433 -9.92 -0.89 1.62
N THR A 434 -10.28 -1.75 2.58
CA THR A 434 -11.00 -3.00 2.27
C THR A 434 -12.33 -2.76 1.53
N SER A 435 -12.95 -1.59 1.74
CA SER A 435 -14.21 -1.21 1.07
C SER A 435 -14.05 -0.91 -0.43
N ARG A 436 -12.83 -0.75 -0.93
CA ARG A 436 -12.58 -0.49 -2.35
C ARG A 436 -12.60 -1.74 -3.22
N SER A 437 -12.39 -2.90 -2.60
CA SER A 437 -12.51 -4.19 -3.30
C SER A 437 -13.93 -4.75 -3.15
N GLU A 438 -14.46 -5.22 -4.26
CA GLU A 438 -15.72 -5.95 -4.36
C GLU A 438 -15.56 -7.41 -3.87
N TYR A 439 -14.35 -7.96 -3.91
CA TYR A 439 -14.03 -9.38 -3.71
C TYR A 439 -13.23 -9.66 -2.44
N ARG A 440 -13.54 -8.97 -1.34
CA ARG A 440 -12.76 -9.00 -0.07
C ARG A 440 -12.53 -10.38 0.51
N LEU A 441 -13.47 -11.30 0.34
CA LEU A 441 -13.35 -12.65 0.89
C LEU A 441 -12.44 -13.54 0.05
N ILE A 442 -12.29 -13.25 -1.26
CA ILE A 442 -11.31 -13.91 -2.12
C ILE A 442 -9.93 -13.30 -1.92
N LEU A 443 -9.87 -11.96 -1.77
CA LEU A 443 -8.61 -11.19 -1.71
C LEU A 443 -8.14 -10.99 -0.26
N ARG A 444 -8.05 -12.06 0.53
CA ARG A 444 -7.57 -11.97 1.92
C ARG A 444 -6.04 -11.84 1.95
N GLN A 445 -5.51 -11.31 3.06
CA GLN A 445 -4.06 -11.25 3.26
C GLN A 445 -3.43 -12.64 3.46
N ASP A 446 -4.15 -13.57 4.12
CA ASP A 446 -3.69 -14.91 4.44
C ASP A 446 -3.50 -15.80 3.21
N ASN A 447 -4.20 -15.53 2.10
CA ASN A 447 -4.13 -16.29 0.86
C ASN A 447 -3.45 -15.55 -0.30
N ALA A 448 -2.70 -14.50 -0.04
CA ALA A 448 -2.03 -13.73 -1.10
C ALA A 448 -1.07 -14.60 -1.93
N ASP A 449 -0.38 -15.54 -1.28
CA ASP A 449 0.51 -16.51 -1.93
C ASP A 449 -0.26 -17.43 -2.89
N MET A 450 -1.44 -17.92 -2.49
CA MET A 450 -2.27 -18.79 -3.35
C MET A 450 -2.68 -18.10 -4.66
N ARG A 451 -2.77 -16.76 -4.64
CA ARG A 451 -3.20 -15.96 -5.79
C ARG A 451 -2.04 -15.47 -6.66
N LEU A 452 -0.90 -15.11 -6.06
CA LEU A 452 0.14 -14.33 -6.74
C LEU A 452 1.52 -15.01 -6.81
N THR A 453 1.83 -15.98 -5.94
CA THR A 453 3.12 -16.68 -5.98
C THR A 453 3.35 -17.45 -7.30
N PRO A 454 2.34 -18.07 -7.92
CA PRO A 454 2.54 -18.66 -9.25
C PRO A 454 2.98 -17.64 -10.31
N LEU A 455 2.36 -16.45 -10.32
CA LEU A 455 2.77 -15.37 -11.21
C LEU A 455 4.19 -14.86 -10.88
N GLY A 456 4.50 -14.69 -9.59
CA GLY A 456 5.84 -14.28 -9.13
C GLY A 456 6.94 -15.25 -9.60
N HIS A 457 6.65 -16.55 -9.62
CA HIS A 457 7.55 -17.57 -10.14
C HIS A 457 7.64 -17.53 -11.68
N GLU A 458 6.51 -17.44 -12.38
CA GLU A 458 6.44 -17.35 -13.84
C GLU A 458 7.27 -16.19 -14.39
N ILE A 459 7.21 -15.03 -13.74
CA ILE A 459 7.97 -13.84 -14.17
C ILE A 459 9.45 -13.89 -13.76
N GLY A 460 9.83 -14.77 -12.83
CA GLY A 460 11.20 -14.98 -12.39
C GLY A 460 11.63 -14.22 -11.14
N LEU A 461 10.70 -13.63 -10.37
CA LEU A 461 10.99 -12.98 -9.08
C LEU A 461 11.02 -13.95 -7.90
N ILE A 462 10.34 -15.09 -8.02
CA ILE A 462 10.32 -16.16 -7.02
C ILE A 462 11.08 -17.36 -7.56
N GLY A 463 12.11 -17.77 -6.82
CA GLY A 463 12.94 -18.93 -7.19
C GLY A 463 12.25 -20.28 -6.91
N ASP A 464 12.82 -21.35 -7.49
CA ASP A 464 12.26 -22.71 -7.43
C ASP A 464 12.08 -23.23 -6.00
N GLU A 465 13.00 -22.93 -5.07
CA GLU A 465 12.93 -23.38 -3.68
C GLU A 465 11.69 -22.80 -2.98
N ARG A 466 11.47 -21.48 -3.09
CA ARG A 466 10.31 -20.82 -2.53
C ARG A 466 9.01 -21.31 -3.18
N TYR A 467 9.04 -21.52 -4.48
CA TYR A 467 7.89 -22.04 -5.21
C TYR A 467 7.56 -23.49 -4.81
N ALA A 468 8.55 -24.32 -4.57
CA ALA A 468 8.35 -25.69 -4.05
C ALA A 468 7.69 -25.70 -2.66
N LYS A 469 8.11 -24.81 -1.74
CA LYS A 469 7.46 -24.63 -0.43
C LYS A 469 6.00 -24.20 -0.58
N PHE A 470 5.71 -23.29 -1.51
CA PHE A 470 4.34 -22.89 -1.84
C PHE A 470 3.50 -24.05 -2.37
N LEU A 471 4.03 -24.86 -3.30
CA LEU A 471 3.33 -26.02 -3.85
C LEU A 471 3.01 -27.06 -2.76
N GLU A 472 3.93 -27.28 -1.82
CA GLU A 472 3.71 -28.17 -0.67
C GLU A 472 2.59 -27.63 0.24
N LYS A 473 2.57 -26.33 0.58
CA LYS A 473 1.47 -25.71 1.32
C LYS A 473 0.14 -25.92 0.61
N LYS A 474 0.10 -25.68 -0.71
CA LYS A 474 -1.10 -25.83 -1.53
C LYS A 474 -1.61 -27.29 -1.49
N ARG A 475 -0.71 -28.25 -1.69
CA ARG A 475 -1.02 -29.70 -1.62
C ARG A 475 -1.61 -30.09 -0.26
N LEU A 476 -0.99 -29.64 0.84
CA LEU A 476 -1.47 -29.90 2.20
C LEU A 476 -2.86 -29.32 2.45
N CYS A 477 -3.16 -28.11 1.93
CA CYS A 477 -4.49 -27.51 2.04
C CYS A 477 -5.54 -28.32 1.29
N GLU A 478 -5.23 -28.77 0.07
CA GLU A 478 -6.14 -29.57 -0.76
C GLU A 478 -6.40 -30.95 -0.12
N GLU A 479 -5.35 -31.66 0.30
CA GLU A 479 -5.46 -32.97 0.95
C GLU A 479 -6.26 -32.92 2.26
N GLU A 480 -6.01 -31.90 3.10
CA GLU A 480 -6.71 -31.77 4.37
C GLU A 480 -8.18 -31.37 4.19
N THR A 481 -8.48 -30.53 3.21
CA THR A 481 -9.87 -30.21 2.86
C THR A 481 -10.63 -31.45 2.41
N GLU A 482 -10.05 -32.23 1.49
CA GLU A 482 -10.63 -33.48 1.00
C GLU A 482 -10.81 -34.51 2.15
N ARG A 483 -9.79 -34.62 3.03
CA ARG A 483 -9.86 -35.51 4.20
C ARG A 483 -11.02 -35.16 5.12
N LEU A 484 -11.18 -33.87 5.47
CA LEU A 484 -12.28 -33.41 6.34
C LEU A 484 -13.67 -33.61 5.70
N GLU A 485 -13.77 -33.48 4.39
CA GLU A 485 -15.01 -33.74 3.65
C GLU A 485 -15.39 -35.24 3.64
N ASN A 486 -14.40 -36.13 3.74
CA ASN A 486 -14.61 -37.58 3.71
C ASN A 486 -14.56 -38.25 5.11
N THR A 487 -14.11 -37.52 6.14
CA THR A 487 -14.06 -38.05 7.52
C THR A 487 -15.38 -37.86 8.23
N THR A 488 -15.96 -38.95 8.70
CA THR A 488 -17.16 -38.92 9.55
C THR A 488 -16.78 -39.03 11.02
N LEU A 489 -17.10 -38.02 11.79
CA LEU A 489 -16.99 -38.03 13.25
C LEU A 489 -18.19 -38.72 13.84
N LYS A 490 -17.94 -39.73 14.67
CA LYS A 490 -19.00 -40.47 15.35
C LYS A 490 -19.59 -39.63 16.49
N MET A 491 -20.89 -39.64 16.63
CA MET A 491 -21.53 -39.05 17.80
C MET A 491 -21.01 -39.71 19.08
N SER A 492 -20.61 -38.91 20.05
CA SER A 492 -20.26 -39.33 21.40
C SER A 492 -20.78 -38.32 22.43
N ALA A 493 -20.85 -38.71 23.69
CA ALA A 493 -21.25 -37.80 24.77
C ALA A 493 -20.28 -36.63 24.88
N GLU A 494 -18.98 -36.89 24.80
CA GLU A 494 -17.91 -35.90 24.93
C GLU A 494 -17.96 -34.88 23.76
N LEU A 495 -18.24 -35.35 22.53
CA LEU A 495 -18.40 -34.46 21.37
C LEU A 495 -19.62 -33.55 21.56
N ASN A 496 -20.74 -34.09 22.04
CA ASN A 496 -21.93 -33.29 22.29
C ASN A 496 -21.75 -32.30 23.45
N GLU A 497 -21.05 -32.66 24.52
CA GLU A 497 -20.68 -31.73 25.59
C GLU A 497 -19.82 -30.58 25.07
N MET A 498 -18.84 -30.85 24.22
CA MET A 498 -18.02 -29.80 23.58
C MET A 498 -18.90 -28.90 22.70
N LEU A 499 -19.78 -29.44 21.88
CA LEU A 499 -20.68 -28.66 21.03
C LEU A 499 -21.62 -27.76 21.85
N GLU A 500 -22.20 -28.26 22.93
CA GLU A 500 -23.05 -27.49 23.83
C GLU A 500 -22.27 -26.40 24.56
N ALA A 501 -21.05 -26.70 25.00
CA ALA A 501 -20.13 -25.70 25.62
C ALA A 501 -19.77 -24.55 24.67
N HIS A 502 -19.72 -24.83 23.37
CA HIS A 502 -19.54 -23.83 22.33
C HIS A 502 -20.83 -23.15 21.84
N GLY A 503 -21.99 -23.47 22.49
CA GLY A 503 -23.27 -22.85 22.17
C GLY A 503 -23.87 -23.30 20.83
N THR A 504 -23.54 -24.49 20.37
CA THR A 504 -24.10 -25.09 19.14
C THR A 504 -24.85 -26.38 19.41
N ALA A 505 -25.73 -26.76 18.51
CA ALA A 505 -26.62 -27.92 18.72
C ALA A 505 -25.82 -29.23 18.76
N PRO A 506 -26.18 -30.15 19.72
CA PRO A 506 -25.61 -31.49 19.76
C PRO A 506 -25.98 -32.30 18.52
N LEU A 507 -25.27 -33.41 18.29
CA LEU A 507 -25.48 -34.32 17.20
C LEU A 507 -26.44 -35.45 17.62
N THR A 508 -27.26 -35.93 16.69
CA THR A 508 -28.12 -37.11 16.83
C THR A 508 -27.53 -38.31 16.09
N GLU A 509 -26.63 -38.09 15.17
CA GLU A 509 -25.95 -39.11 14.37
C GLU A 509 -24.52 -38.68 14.00
N GLY A 510 -23.74 -39.55 13.36
CA GLY A 510 -22.41 -39.21 12.87
C GLY A 510 -22.50 -38.18 11.75
N VAL A 511 -21.56 -37.21 11.74
CA VAL A 511 -21.53 -36.08 10.79
C VAL A 511 -20.15 -35.94 10.20
N ARG A 512 -20.02 -35.38 8.99
CA ARG A 512 -18.73 -35.09 8.39
C ARG A 512 -17.99 -34.01 9.18
N ALA A 513 -16.68 -34.16 9.33
CA ALA A 513 -15.85 -33.18 10.03
C ALA A 513 -15.97 -31.78 9.41
N SER A 514 -16.05 -31.70 8.09
CA SER A 514 -16.26 -30.43 7.35
C SER A 514 -17.60 -29.76 7.71
N GLU A 515 -18.68 -30.53 7.98
CA GLU A 515 -19.97 -29.96 8.36
C GLU A 515 -19.96 -29.35 9.76
N LEU A 516 -19.22 -29.97 10.70
CA LEU A 516 -18.98 -29.36 12.01
C LEU A 516 -18.14 -28.09 11.91
N LEU A 517 -17.08 -28.13 11.09
CA LEU A 517 -16.22 -26.99 10.90
C LEU A 517 -16.92 -25.80 10.21
N ARG A 518 -18.00 -26.03 9.44
CA ARG A 518 -18.87 -24.95 8.90
C ARG A 518 -19.62 -24.18 9.98
N ARG A 519 -19.77 -24.75 11.20
CA ARG A 519 -20.43 -24.04 12.31
C ARG A 519 -19.50 -22.92 12.80
N PRO A 520 -19.97 -21.66 12.90
CA PRO A 520 -19.11 -20.53 13.27
C PRO A 520 -18.39 -20.69 14.61
N GLN A 521 -19.01 -21.42 15.55
CA GLN A 521 -18.52 -21.62 16.91
C GLN A 521 -17.40 -22.66 17.00
N ILE A 522 -17.23 -23.52 16.01
CA ILE A 522 -16.29 -24.64 16.03
C ILE A 522 -15.06 -24.30 15.22
N SER A 523 -13.88 -24.38 15.82
CA SER A 523 -12.60 -24.26 15.15
C SER A 523 -12.02 -25.61 14.73
N TYR A 524 -11.02 -25.59 13.88
CA TYR A 524 -10.28 -26.80 13.48
C TYR A 524 -9.64 -27.48 14.70
N SER A 525 -9.17 -26.73 15.70
CA SER A 525 -8.57 -27.25 16.91
C SER A 525 -9.58 -27.98 17.82
N ASP A 526 -10.84 -27.57 17.85
CA ASP A 526 -11.88 -28.18 18.68
C ASP A 526 -12.20 -29.60 18.23
N LEU A 527 -11.98 -29.91 16.96
CA LEU A 527 -12.18 -31.24 16.39
C LEU A 527 -11.05 -32.24 16.74
N ALA A 528 -9.91 -31.76 17.20
CA ALA A 528 -8.72 -32.58 17.43
C ALA A 528 -8.92 -33.79 18.33
N PRO A 529 -9.64 -33.72 19.47
CA PRO A 529 -9.86 -34.86 20.34
C PRO A 529 -10.74 -35.96 19.71
N PHE A 530 -11.53 -35.62 18.70
CA PHE A 530 -12.52 -36.48 18.06
C PHE A 530 -12.07 -37.00 16.69
N ASP A 531 -10.94 -36.54 16.19
CA ASP A 531 -10.37 -36.90 14.89
C ASP A 531 -9.01 -37.60 15.05
N PRO A 532 -8.99 -38.92 15.30
CA PRO A 532 -7.76 -39.66 15.50
C PRO A 532 -6.88 -39.77 14.23
N GLN A 533 -7.41 -39.40 13.06
CA GLN A 533 -6.65 -39.41 11.79
C GLN A 533 -6.01 -38.08 11.48
N ARG A 534 -6.23 -37.07 12.35
CA ARG A 534 -5.64 -35.76 12.19
C ARG A 534 -4.11 -35.83 12.21
N LYS A 535 -3.47 -35.20 11.21
CA LYS A 535 -2.01 -35.03 11.14
C LYS A 535 -1.62 -33.66 11.69
N PRO A 536 -0.41 -33.51 12.25
CA PRO A 536 0.13 -32.19 12.54
C PRO A 536 0.34 -31.42 11.22
N LEU A 537 -0.23 -30.22 11.12
CA LEU A 537 -0.13 -29.35 9.95
C LEU A 537 0.39 -27.97 10.36
N PRO A 538 1.10 -27.28 9.47
CA PRO A 538 1.45 -25.89 9.68
C PRO A 538 0.19 -25.03 9.91
N GLU A 539 0.30 -24.03 10.80
CA GLU A 539 -0.83 -23.16 11.16
C GLU A 539 -1.41 -22.42 9.94
N ALA A 540 -0.55 -21.97 9.03
CA ALA A 540 -0.98 -21.34 7.78
C ALA A 540 -1.80 -22.27 6.85
N VAL A 541 -1.62 -23.59 6.96
CA VAL A 541 -2.47 -24.60 6.26
C VAL A 541 -3.80 -24.71 6.97
N ILE A 542 -3.78 -24.84 8.31
CA ILE A 542 -4.98 -24.94 9.13
C ILE A 542 -5.91 -23.74 8.91
N GLU A 543 -5.35 -22.52 8.94
CA GLU A 543 -6.09 -21.29 8.70
C GLU A 543 -6.77 -21.28 7.32
N GLN A 544 -6.04 -21.67 6.26
CA GLN A 544 -6.60 -21.75 4.90
C GLN A 544 -7.75 -22.76 4.79
N VAL A 545 -7.58 -23.94 5.36
CA VAL A 545 -8.58 -25.01 5.35
C VAL A 545 -9.83 -24.59 6.13
N GLU A 546 -9.66 -24.04 7.32
CA GLU A 546 -10.77 -23.58 8.15
C GLU A 546 -11.57 -22.47 7.46
N ILE A 547 -10.90 -21.44 6.94
CA ILE A 547 -11.58 -20.35 6.22
C ILE A 547 -12.24 -20.88 4.94
N GLY A 548 -11.55 -21.74 4.19
CA GLY A 548 -12.07 -22.33 2.97
C GLY A 548 -13.39 -23.06 3.19
N ILE A 549 -13.47 -23.90 4.22
CA ILE A 549 -14.67 -24.67 4.56
C ILE A 549 -15.78 -23.78 5.14
N LYS A 550 -15.46 -22.91 6.09
CA LYS A 550 -16.46 -22.04 6.73
C LYS A 550 -17.14 -21.07 5.77
N TYR A 551 -16.39 -20.54 4.84
CA TYR A 551 -16.87 -19.49 3.92
C TYR A 551 -17.11 -20.00 2.50
N GLU A 552 -17.08 -21.31 2.27
CA GLU A 552 -17.20 -21.96 0.95
C GLU A 552 -18.34 -21.39 0.10
N GLY A 553 -19.54 -21.30 0.65
CA GLY A 553 -20.72 -20.80 -0.08
C GLY A 553 -20.59 -19.34 -0.51
N TYR A 554 -19.98 -18.50 0.33
CA TYR A 554 -19.73 -17.10 0.02
C TYR A 554 -18.60 -16.94 -1.02
N ILE A 555 -17.55 -17.76 -0.90
CA ILE A 555 -16.43 -17.78 -1.85
C ILE A 555 -16.94 -18.20 -3.22
N LYS A 556 -17.72 -19.29 -3.34
CA LYS A 556 -18.33 -19.73 -4.61
C LYS A 556 -19.18 -18.63 -5.25
N LYS A 557 -19.98 -17.90 -4.46
CA LYS A 557 -20.77 -16.78 -4.95
C LYS A 557 -19.90 -15.65 -5.49
N GLN A 558 -18.83 -15.29 -4.81
CA GLN A 558 -17.89 -14.25 -5.29
C GLN A 558 -17.14 -14.70 -6.55
N LEU A 559 -16.72 -15.97 -6.64
CA LEU A 559 -16.06 -16.51 -7.84
C LEU A 559 -16.99 -16.44 -9.07
N ALA A 560 -18.28 -16.74 -8.91
CA ALA A 560 -19.25 -16.57 -9.99
C ALA A 560 -19.38 -15.11 -10.45
N GLN A 561 -19.30 -14.14 -9.52
CA GLN A 561 -19.28 -12.71 -9.86
C GLN A 561 -18.00 -12.32 -10.61
N VAL A 562 -16.86 -12.86 -10.19
CA VAL A 562 -15.56 -12.67 -10.88
C VAL A 562 -15.64 -13.18 -12.31
N GLU A 563 -16.16 -14.40 -12.52
CA GLU A 563 -16.31 -14.95 -13.87
C GLU A 563 -17.20 -14.07 -14.77
N GLN A 564 -18.29 -13.54 -14.23
CA GLN A 564 -19.14 -12.60 -14.95
C GLN A 564 -18.38 -11.32 -15.32
N MET A 565 -17.54 -10.79 -14.43
CA MET A 565 -16.72 -9.62 -14.70
C MET A 565 -15.67 -9.91 -15.77
N HIS A 566 -14.97 -11.05 -15.69
CA HIS A 566 -13.99 -11.46 -16.73
C HIS A 566 -14.59 -11.46 -18.12
N ARG A 567 -15.81 -11.98 -18.29
CA ARG A 567 -16.51 -11.95 -19.58
C ARG A 567 -16.70 -10.53 -20.14
N LEU A 568 -16.79 -9.51 -19.27
CA LEU A 568 -16.85 -8.11 -19.70
C LEU A 568 -15.45 -7.55 -19.98
N GLU A 569 -14.42 -8.00 -19.27
CA GLU A 569 -13.04 -7.59 -19.47
C GLU A 569 -12.38 -8.22 -20.70
N GLU A 570 -12.81 -9.41 -21.10
CA GLU A 570 -12.41 -10.05 -22.37
C GLU A 570 -12.89 -9.26 -23.59
N LYS A 571 -13.96 -8.47 -23.47
CA LYS A 571 -14.48 -7.64 -24.55
C LYS A 571 -13.63 -6.39 -24.69
N LYS A 572 -12.58 -6.49 -25.51
CA LYS A 572 -11.65 -5.39 -25.80
C LYS A 572 -12.35 -4.26 -26.56
N ILE A 573 -11.94 -3.04 -26.28
CA ILE A 573 -12.37 -1.85 -26.99
C ILE A 573 -11.23 -1.44 -27.93
N PRO A 574 -11.49 -1.24 -29.25
CA PRO A 574 -10.48 -0.77 -30.20
C PRO A 574 -9.88 0.57 -29.77
N GLU A 575 -8.55 0.74 -29.95
CA GLU A 575 -7.87 1.98 -29.57
C GLU A 575 -8.33 3.20 -30.38
N ASP A 576 -8.79 2.98 -31.61
CA ASP A 576 -9.24 4.01 -32.58
C ASP A 576 -10.74 4.31 -32.53
N ILE A 577 -11.49 3.73 -31.56
CA ILE A 577 -12.93 3.92 -31.42
C ILE A 577 -13.29 5.41 -31.28
N ASP A 578 -14.26 5.87 -32.05
CA ASP A 578 -14.85 7.22 -31.90
C ASP A 578 -16.11 7.17 -31.03
N TYR A 579 -15.93 7.45 -29.74
CA TYR A 579 -17.03 7.44 -28.78
C TYR A 579 -18.11 8.48 -29.06
N LYS A 580 -17.78 9.58 -29.76
CA LYS A 580 -18.74 10.65 -30.10
C LYS A 580 -19.66 10.26 -31.26
N ALA A 581 -19.23 9.33 -32.11
CA ALA A 581 -20.02 8.80 -33.22
C ALA A 581 -21.00 7.70 -32.77
N ILE A 582 -20.95 7.22 -31.53
CA ILE A 582 -21.80 6.12 -31.04
C ILE A 582 -23.19 6.63 -30.68
N HIS A 583 -24.19 6.31 -31.52
CA HIS A 583 -25.58 6.64 -31.24
C HIS A 583 -26.10 5.97 -29.97
N GLY A 584 -26.72 6.74 -29.07
CA GLY A 584 -27.30 6.27 -27.81
C GLY A 584 -26.36 6.36 -26.62
N LEU A 585 -25.07 6.70 -26.82
CA LEU A 585 -24.13 6.97 -25.74
C LEU A 585 -24.36 8.41 -25.23
N ARG A 586 -24.46 8.58 -23.91
CA ARG A 586 -24.63 9.92 -23.32
C ARG A 586 -23.37 10.76 -23.52
N LEU A 587 -23.54 12.08 -23.75
CA LEU A 587 -22.43 12.99 -24.01
C LEU A 587 -21.34 12.92 -22.91
N GLU A 588 -21.75 12.96 -21.62
CA GLU A 588 -20.84 12.83 -20.49
C GLU A 588 -20.04 11.52 -20.54
N ALA A 589 -20.71 10.40 -20.85
CA ALA A 589 -20.07 9.10 -20.96
C ALA A 589 -19.09 9.07 -22.14
N ALA A 590 -19.48 9.60 -23.29
CA ALA A 590 -18.64 9.70 -24.50
C ALA A 590 -17.36 10.51 -24.22
N GLU A 591 -17.48 11.69 -23.58
CA GLU A 591 -16.33 12.54 -23.24
C GLU A 591 -15.36 11.85 -22.25
N LYS A 592 -15.90 11.14 -21.26
CA LYS A 592 -15.08 10.42 -20.26
C LYS A 592 -14.39 9.21 -20.87
N LEU A 593 -15.09 8.44 -21.67
CA LEU A 593 -14.53 7.29 -22.39
C LEU A 593 -13.46 7.73 -23.39
N ASP A 594 -13.70 8.82 -24.12
CA ASP A 594 -12.72 9.38 -25.07
C ASP A 594 -11.44 9.89 -24.37
N ARG A 595 -11.60 10.44 -23.16
CA ARG A 595 -10.46 10.92 -22.35
C ARG A 595 -9.66 9.79 -21.73
N ILE A 596 -10.33 8.76 -21.17
CA ILE A 596 -9.70 7.70 -20.38
C ILE A 596 -9.23 6.55 -21.26
N ARG A 597 -9.90 6.32 -22.41
CA ARG A 597 -9.56 5.25 -23.36
C ARG A 597 -9.47 3.87 -22.68
N PRO A 598 -10.57 3.38 -22.07
CA PRO A 598 -10.55 2.07 -21.42
C PRO A 598 -10.24 0.96 -22.42
N MET A 599 -9.45 -0.03 -21.98
CA MET A 599 -9.00 -1.15 -22.82
C MET A 599 -10.11 -2.17 -23.09
N ASN A 600 -11.12 -2.24 -22.21
CA ASN A 600 -12.22 -3.21 -22.30
C ASN A 600 -13.50 -2.68 -21.66
N ILE A 601 -14.59 -3.42 -21.86
CA ILE A 601 -15.94 -3.06 -21.39
C ILE A 601 -16.02 -3.05 -19.85
N GLY A 602 -15.30 -3.95 -19.16
CA GLY A 602 -15.24 -3.97 -17.71
C GLY A 602 -14.67 -2.67 -17.14
N GLN A 603 -13.56 -2.19 -17.69
CA GLN A 603 -12.98 -0.88 -17.32
C GLN A 603 -13.92 0.27 -17.64
N ALA A 604 -14.53 0.27 -18.83
CA ALA A 604 -15.48 1.31 -19.23
C ALA A 604 -16.62 1.46 -18.21
N GLY A 605 -17.17 0.34 -17.72
CA GLY A 605 -18.23 0.34 -16.72
C GLY A 605 -17.81 0.86 -15.32
N ARG A 606 -16.51 0.90 -15.01
CA ARG A 606 -15.98 1.43 -13.75
C ARG A 606 -15.68 2.93 -13.76
N ILE A 607 -15.70 3.55 -14.95
CA ILE A 607 -15.45 4.98 -15.08
C ILE A 607 -16.63 5.76 -14.47
N SER A 608 -16.31 6.68 -13.56
CA SER A 608 -17.32 7.54 -12.93
C SER A 608 -18.08 8.37 -13.96
N GLY A 609 -19.40 8.20 -14.04
CA GLY A 609 -20.28 8.86 -14.99
C GLY A 609 -20.65 7.99 -16.20
N VAL A 610 -20.07 6.81 -16.35
CA VAL A 610 -20.53 5.78 -17.30
C VAL A 610 -21.54 4.89 -16.57
N SER A 611 -22.77 4.83 -17.08
CA SER A 611 -23.85 4.03 -16.49
C SER A 611 -23.93 2.62 -17.09
N PRO A 612 -24.64 1.68 -16.46
CA PRO A 612 -24.93 0.38 -17.06
C PRO A 612 -25.61 0.45 -18.45
N ALA A 613 -26.43 1.48 -18.68
CA ALA A 613 -27.04 1.73 -19.98
C ALA A 613 -25.99 2.09 -21.05
N ASP A 614 -25.01 2.94 -20.71
CA ASP A 614 -23.90 3.29 -21.62
C ASP A 614 -23.05 2.06 -21.95
N VAL A 615 -22.79 1.21 -20.95
CA VAL A 615 -22.09 -0.08 -21.14
C VAL A 615 -22.86 -0.98 -22.12
N SER A 616 -24.19 -1.05 -21.98
CA SER A 616 -25.03 -1.83 -22.90
C SER A 616 -24.98 -1.29 -24.34
N VAL A 617 -24.97 0.03 -24.52
CA VAL A 617 -24.80 0.67 -25.84
C VAL A 617 -23.45 0.31 -26.44
N LEU A 618 -22.35 0.39 -25.65
CA LEU A 618 -21.02 0.00 -26.13
C LEU A 618 -20.97 -1.48 -26.53
N LEU A 619 -21.57 -2.38 -25.71
CA LEU A 619 -21.63 -3.81 -26.03
C LEU A 619 -22.32 -4.08 -27.37
N ILE A 620 -23.44 -3.41 -27.63
CA ILE A 620 -24.19 -3.54 -28.91
C ILE A 620 -23.37 -2.98 -30.08
N TYR A 621 -22.67 -1.87 -29.87
CA TYR A 621 -21.84 -1.26 -30.90
C TYR A 621 -20.66 -2.15 -31.30
N LEU A 622 -19.99 -2.79 -30.32
CA LEU A 622 -18.85 -3.68 -30.56
C LEU A 622 -19.22 -5.07 -31.09
N GLN A 623 -20.51 -5.41 -31.15
CA GLN A 623 -21.01 -6.65 -31.76
C GLN A 623 -21.34 -6.49 -33.27
N LYS A 624 -21.35 -5.24 -33.77
CA LYS A 624 -21.54 -4.92 -35.18
C LYS A 624 -20.23 -4.92 -35.94
#